data_bc8369001c9f762b8c67583b57e58a2f
#
_entry.id   bc8369001c9f762b8c67583b57e58a2f
#
_cell.length_a   1.000
_cell.length_b   1.000
_cell.length_c   1.000
_cell.angle_alpha   90.00
_cell.angle_beta   90.00
_cell.angle_gamma   90.00
#
_symmetry.space_group_name_H-M   'P 1'
#
loop_
_entity.id
_entity.type
_entity.pdbx_description
1 polymer ?
#
loop_
_entity_poly.entity_id
_entity_poly.type
_entity_poly.pdbx_seq_one_letter_code
_entity_poly.pdbx_strand_id
1 'polypeptide(L)'
;MSDETIISTQSREGPAPSQNFIHEFIAEDIAPGGRFAGMQVHTRFPPEPNGYLHIGHCKALIIDFGSAEKFGGICNLRMDDTNPAKEDTEYVDAIQEDIHWLGFDWGDRFFYGSDYFEKTYELAVGLIKKGLAYVCELTPEQFREYRGDVTTPARSPWRDRPIEESLDLFERMKNGEFPEGRYTLRAKIDLESGNFNMRDPVLYRIRYIEHHRQGTKWCIFPMYDFAHPIQDALEGITHSLCSLEYEAHRPLYDWVIQNTDVPSKPRQIEFARLGINYTVMSKRKLRKLVEEDYVSGWDDPRMPTLCGLRRRGYTPVSIRNFCDRIGVAKATSTVEYAFFGTLPAGGSERACPAGHGGAPSHQADHHKLPRGSERDPGGGEQPQRSRRGTRTVSSPSPVSGVR
;
A
#
# COMPACT_ATOMS: atom_id res chain seq x y z
N MET A 1 21.25 57.21 -40.48
CA MET A 1 21.24 56.87 -39.06
C MET A 1 20.08 55.90 -38.86
N SER A 2 20.37 54.63 -38.89
CA SER A 2 19.39 53.55 -38.78
C SER A 2 19.61 52.88 -37.42
N ASP A 3 18.62 53.00 -36.54
CA ASP A 3 18.58 52.35 -35.24
C ASP A 3 18.32 50.83 -35.41
N GLU A 4 19.31 50.01 -35.13
CA GLU A 4 19.17 48.57 -34.98
C GLU A 4 18.72 48.27 -33.53
N THR A 5 17.47 47.89 -33.39
CA THR A 5 16.93 47.41 -32.15
C THR A 5 17.38 45.94 -31.95
N ILE A 6 18.33 45.73 -31.03
CA ILE A 6 18.79 44.40 -30.59
C ILE A 6 17.68 43.79 -29.72
N ILE A 7 16.96 42.79 -30.25
CA ILE A 7 16.04 41.95 -29.49
C ILE A 7 16.87 40.92 -28.72
N SER A 8 17.03 41.11 -27.42
CA SER A 8 17.62 40.12 -26.53
C SER A 8 16.71 38.89 -26.43
N THR A 9 17.15 37.78 -26.95
CA THR A 9 16.56 36.46 -26.73
C THR A 9 16.81 36.03 -25.29
N GLN A 10 15.85 36.28 -24.40
CA GLN A 10 15.83 35.59 -23.10
C GLN A 10 15.62 34.10 -23.35
N SER A 11 16.65 33.31 -23.06
CA SER A 11 16.55 31.87 -22.92
C SER A 11 15.53 31.55 -21.87
N ARG A 12 14.41 30.91 -22.24
CA ARG A 12 13.47 30.34 -21.31
C ARG A 12 14.18 29.16 -20.62
N GLU A 13 14.74 29.42 -19.45
CA GLU A 13 15.12 28.38 -18.52
C GLU A 13 13.88 27.54 -18.26
N GLY A 14 13.99 26.24 -18.49
CA GLY A 14 12.94 25.29 -18.12
C GLY A 14 12.69 25.38 -16.62
N PRO A 15 11.51 24.93 -16.11
CA PRO A 15 11.24 24.95 -14.69
C PRO A 15 12.38 24.26 -13.93
N ALA A 16 12.86 24.93 -12.88
CA ALA A 16 13.90 24.38 -12.01
C ALA A 16 13.54 22.95 -11.58
N PRO A 17 14.49 22.01 -11.51
CA PRO A 17 14.22 20.64 -11.10
C PRO A 17 13.53 20.70 -9.73
N SER A 18 12.41 19.97 -9.60
CA SER A 18 11.65 19.91 -8.36
C SER A 18 12.58 19.42 -7.23
N GLN A 19 12.70 20.21 -6.17
CA GLN A 19 13.45 19.80 -5.00
C GLN A 19 12.78 18.55 -4.40
N ASN A 20 13.51 17.43 -4.39
CA ASN A 20 13.05 16.20 -3.77
C ASN A 20 13.54 16.17 -2.31
N PHE A 21 12.67 16.54 -1.37
CA PHE A 21 13.02 16.62 0.04
C PHE A 21 13.53 15.27 0.63
N ILE A 22 13.15 14.12 0.05
CA ILE A 22 13.68 12.81 0.44
C ILE A 22 15.18 12.77 0.14
N HIS A 23 15.58 13.25 -1.03
CA HIS A 23 16.99 13.30 -1.40
C HIS A 23 17.80 14.23 -0.50
N GLU A 24 17.20 15.33 -0.03
CA GLU A 24 17.83 16.22 0.94
C GLU A 24 18.05 15.50 2.28
N PHE A 25 17.03 14.80 2.80
CA PHE A 25 17.16 14.00 4.01
C PHE A 25 18.19 12.87 3.89
N ILE A 26 18.21 12.16 2.74
CA ILE A 26 19.21 11.12 2.50
C ILE A 26 20.62 11.73 2.48
N ALA A 27 20.81 12.86 1.78
CA ALA A 27 22.10 13.55 1.71
C ALA A 27 22.60 14.01 3.09
N GLU A 28 21.71 14.55 3.92
CA GLU A 28 22.01 14.92 5.32
C GLU A 28 22.39 13.70 6.17
N ASP A 29 21.65 12.60 6.04
CA ASP A 29 21.84 11.40 6.84
C ASP A 29 23.16 10.66 6.53
N ILE A 30 23.62 10.69 5.26
CA ILE A 30 24.88 10.05 4.86
C ILE A 30 26.10 10.97 4.95
N ALA A 31 25.91 12.29 5.15
CA ALA A 31 27.00 13.25 5.34
C ALA A 31 27.84 12.92 6.59
N PRO A 32 29.07 13.41 6.67
CA PRO A 32 29.90 13.24 7.86
C PRO A 32 29.17 13.76 9.12
N GLY A 33 28.99 12.89 10.11
CA GLY A 33 28.25 13.18 11.34
C GLY A 33 26.73 12.95 11.23
N GLY A 34 26.21 12.61 10.07
CA GLY A 34 24.81 12.22 9.87
C GLY A 34 24.50 10.82 10.44
N ARG A 35 23.22 10.48 10.50
CA ARG A 35 22.71 9.23 11.10
C ARG A 35 23.30 7.97 10.44
N PHE A 36 23.55 8.01 9.15
CA PHE A 36 24.05 6.90 8.33
C PHE A 36 25.41 7.24 7.69
N ALA A 37 26.21 8.10 8.33
CA ALA A 37 27.53 8.49 7.82
C ALA A 37 28.39 7.26 7.49
N GLY A 38 28.88 7.20 6.23
CA GLY A 38 29.71 6.09 5.74
C GLY A 38 28.94 4.80 5.43
N MET A 39 27.63 4.76 5.59
CA MET A 39 26.79 3.62 5.18
C MET A 39 26.31 3.79 3.73
N GLN A 40 26.13 2.68 3.04
CA GLN A 40 25.45 2.66 1.74
C GLN A 40 23.95 2.92 1.94
N VAL A 41 23.37 3.74 1.09
CA VAL A 41 21.91 3.95 1.08
C VAL A 41 21.21 2.65 0.73
N HIS A 42 20.31 2.22 1.56
CA HIS A 42 19.57 0.97 1.39
C HIS A 42 18.08 1.25 1.60
N THR A 43 17.31 1.10 0.53
CA THR A 43 15.86 1.25 0.50
C THR A 43 15.17 -0.07 0.22
N ARG A 44 13.86 -0.12 0.22
CA ARG A 44 13.10 -1.30 -0.20
C ARG A 44 11.75 -0.89 -0.78
N PHE A 45 11.26 -1.66 -1.73
CA PHE A 45 9.88 -1.62 -2.22
C PHE A 45 9.13 -2.84 -1.71
N PRO A 46 8.11 -2.69 -0.82
CA PRO A 46 7.43 -3.80 -0.17
C PRO A 46 5.98 -3.96 -0.66
N PRO A 47 5.72 -4.43 -1.90
CA PRO A 47 4.37 -4.60 -2.38
C PRO A 47 3.67 -5.78 -1.70
N GLU A 48 2.37 -5.63 -1.37
CA GLU A 48 1.52 -6.78 -1.04
C GLU A 48 1.20 -7.57 -2.33
N PRO A 49 1.45 -8.90 -2.37
CA PRO A 49 1.16 -9.74 -3.54
C PRO A 49 -0.34 -10.09 -3.64
N ASN A 50 -1.20 -9.07 -3.69
CA ASN A 50 -2.66 -9.17 -3.69
C ASN A 50 -3.32 -8.52 -4.93
N GLY A 51 -2.55 -8.27 -5.98
CA GLY A 51 -3.01 -7.69 -7.26
C GLY A 51 -1.86 -7.08 -8.04
N TYR A 52 -2.13 -6.77 -9.30
CA TYR A 52 -1.17 -6.15 -10.22
C TYR A 52 -0.79 -4.73 -9.80
N LEU A 53 0.42 -4.31 -10.15
CA LEU A 53 0.86 -2.94 -9.95
C LEU A 53 0.10 -1.98 -10.87
N HIS A 54 -0.13 -0.77 -10.39
CA HIS A 54 -0.77 0.29 -11.15
C HIS A 54 0.07 1.58 -11.09
N ILE A 55 -0.29 2.58 -11.86
CA ILE A 55 0.45 3.84 -11.97
C ILE A 55 0.76 4.49 -10.61
N GLY A 56 -0.08 4.30 -9.60
CA GLY A 56 0.17 4.77 -8.23
C GLY A 56 1.39 4.13 -7.58
N HIS A 57 1.67 2.86 -7.88
CA HIS A 57 2.87 2.16 -7.40
C HIS A 57 4.14 2.60 -8.12
N CYS A 58 4.03 3.08 -9.38
CA CYS A 58 5.18 3.59 -10.12
C CYS A 58 5.88 4.73 -9.38
N LYS A 59 5.10 5.64 -8.77
CA LYS A 59 5.68 6.74 -7.99
C LYS A 59 6.50 6.22 -6.83
N ALA A 60 6.00 5.21 -6.09
CA ALA A 60 6.72 4.59 -4.98
C ALA A 60 7.99 3.87 -5.50
N LEU A 61 7.87 3.06 -6.56
CA LEU A 61 9.01 2.39 -7.19
C LEU A 61 10.13 3.35 -7.57
N ILE A 62 9.78 4.46 -8.24
CA ILE A 62 10.75 5.48 -8.66
C ILE A 62 11.37 6.18 -7.45
N ILE A 63 10.62 6.37 -6.36
CA ILE A 63 11.16 6.93 -5.12
C ILE A 63 12.10 5.94 -4.45
N ASP A 64 11.70 4.68 -4.30
CA ASP A 64 12.48 3.67 -3.59
C ASP A 64 13.74 3.27 -4.37
N PHE A 65 13.60 2.79 -5.60
CA PHE A 65 14.71 2.38 -6.46
C PHE A 65 15.53 3.58 -6.94
N GLY A 66 14.86 4.65 -7.41
CA GLY A 66 15.55 5.82 -7.94
C GLY A 66 16.32 6.60 -6.88
N SER A 67 15.88 6.64 -5.61
CA SER A 67 16.69 7.21 -4.54
C SER A 67 17.92 6.37 -4.27
N ALA A 68 17.80 5.04 -4.24
CA ALA A 68 18.95 4.16 -4.10
C ALA A 68 19.95 4.36 -5.26
N GLU A 69 19.49 4.32 -6.51
CA GLU A 69 20.33 4.55 -7.71
C GLU A 69 21.07 5.90 -7.63
N LYS A 70 20.37 6.98 -7.27
CA LYS A 70 20.94 8.33 -7.20
C LYS A 70 22.10 8.45 -6.21
N PHE A 71 22.04 7.73 -5.10
CA PHE A 71 23.07 7.78 -4.05
C PHE A 71 24.04 6.59 -4.10
N GLY A 72 24.09 5.82 -5.21
CA GLY A 72 24.95 4.65 -5.34
C GLY A 72 24.63 3.54 -4.33
N GLY A 73 23.38 3.49 -3.91
CA GLY A 73 22.84 2.55 -2.96
C GLY A 73 22.22 1.32 -3.61
N ILE A 74 21.45 0.60 -2.81
CA ILE A 74 20.73 -0.62 -3.21
C ILE A 74 19.26 -0.54 -2.77
N CYS A 75 18.39 -1.27 -3.48
CA CYS A 75 16.98 -1.39 -3.14
C CYS A 75 16.58 -2.87 -3.10
N ASN A 76 15.89 -3.29 -2.03
CA ASN A 76 15.32 -4.62 -1.92
C ASN A 76 13.91 -4.67 -2.52
N LEU A 77 13.55 -5.81 -3.10
CA LEU A 77 12.16 -6.17 -3.35
C LEU A 77 11.72 -7.13 -2.24
N ARG A 78 10.78 -6.71 -1.40
CA ARG A 78 10.21 -7.55 -0.34
C ARG A 78 8.72 -7.69 -0.52
N MET A 79 8.25 -8.90 -0.85
CA MET A 79 6.82 -9.18 -0.84
C MET A 79 6.28 -9.09 0.58
N ASP A 80 5.37 -8.15 0.84
CA ASP A 80 4.68 -8.07 2.13
C ASP A 80 3.54 -9.09 2.17
N ASP A 81 3.91 -10.31 2.52
CA ASP A 81 3.04 -11.45 2.68
C ASP A 81 2.73 -11.76 4.15
N THR A 82 2.73 -10.75 5.01
CA THR A 82 2.41 -10.90 6.43
C THR A 82 0.93 -11.18 6.70
N ASN A 83 0.04 -10.87 5.77
CA ASN A 83 -1.39 -11.12 5.87
C ASN A 83 -1.85 -12.21 4.89
N PRO A 84 -2.01 -13.47 5.32
CA PRO A 84 -2.22 -14.62 4.45
C PRO A 84 -3.53 -14.63 3.65
N ALA A 85 -4.43 -13.67 3.88
CA ALA A 85 -5.81 -13.75 3.40
C ALA A 85 -6.03 -13.50 1.89
N LYS A 86 -5.01 -13.10 1.10
CA LYS A 86 -5.24 -12.58 -0.27
C LYS A 86 -4.08 -12.76 -1.25
N GLU A 87 -3.14 -13.61 -0.94
CA GLU A 87 -1.88 -13.70 -1.66
C GLU A 87 -1.92 -14.80 -2.71
N ASP A 88 -1.39 -14.50 -3.91
CA ASP A 88 -1.29 -15.45 -5.02
C ASP A 88 0.08 -15.32 -5.69
N THR A 89 0.64 -16.45 -6.12
CA THR A 89 1.90 -16.52 -6.86
C THR A 89 1.83 -15.78 -8.19
N GLU A 90 0.67 -15.75 -8.85
CA GLU A 90 0.45 -14.97 -10.07
C GLU A 90 0.81 -13.49 -9.86
N TYR A 91 0.42 -12.92 -8.72
CA TYR A 91 0.72 -11.51 -8.43
C TYR A 91 2.19 -11.27 -8.13
N VAL A 92 2.87 -12.25 -7.50
CA VAL A 92 4.32 -12.18 -7.26
C VAL A 92 5.07 -12.07 -8.59
N ASP A 93 4.75 -12.94 -9.55
CA ASP A 93 5.40 -12.97 -10.86
C ASP A 93 5.11 -11.70 -11.66
N ALA A 94 3.84 -11.26 -11.68
CA ALA A 94 3.42 -10.03 -12.36
C ALA A 94 4.10 -8.77 -11.79
N ILE A 95 4.27 -8.70 -10.46
CA ILE A 95 4.97 -7.59 -9.80
C ILE A 95 6.44 -7.56 -10.23
N GLN A 96 7.13 -8.70 -10.25
CA GLN A 96 8.51 -8.78 -10.69
C GLN A 96 8.67 -8.37 -12.16
N GLU A 97 7.80 -8.87 -13.04
CA GLU A 97 7.78 -8.52 -14.45
C GLU A 97 7.59 -7.01 -14.68
N ASP A 98 6.65 -6.39 -13.97
CA ASP A 98 6.35 -4.97 -14.07
C ASP A 98 7.52 -4.10 -13.59
N ILE A 99 8.23 -4.50 -12.51
CA ILE A 99 9.38 -3.78 -11.98
C ILE A 99 10.56 -3.85 -12.97
N HIS A 100 10.86 -5.04 -13.51
CA HIS A 100 11.89 -5.21 -14.54
C HIS A 100 11.54 -4.45 -15.81
N TRP A 101 10.27 -4.47 -16.23
CA TRP A 101 9.84 -3.69 -17.38
C TRP A 101 10.07 -2.18 -17.19
N LEU A 102 9.87 -1.66 -15.97
CA LEU A 102 10.21 -0.27 -15.65
C LEU A 102 11.72 0.00 -15.66
N GLY A 103 12.57 -1.03 -15.78
CA GLY A 103 14.02 -0.94 -15.82
C GLY A 103 14.67 -0.89 -14.45
N PHE A 104 14.00 -1.40 -13.42
CA PHE A 104 14.58 -1.59 -12.08
C PHE A 104 14.97 -3.05 -11.86
N ASP A 105 16.02 -3.25 -11.04
CA ASP A 105 16.52 -4.57 -10.68
C ASP A 105 16.92 -4.57 -9.20
N TRP A 106 16.57 -5.63 -8.52
CA TRP A 106 16.93 -5.88 -7.13
C TRP A 106 18.07 -6.90 -6.99
N GLY A 107 18.51 -7.55 -8.08
CA GLY A 107 19.52 -8.61 -8.06
C GLY A 107 19.06 -9.82 -7.24
N ASP A 108 19.88 -10.22 -6.27
CA ASP A 108 19.60 -11.31 -5.32
C ASP A 108 18.81 -10.87 -4.07
N ARG A 109 18.45 -9.59 -3.97
CA ARG A 109 17.78 -9.01 -2.79
C ARG A 109 16.24 -9.10 -2.90
N PHE A 110 15.76 -10.33 -3.05
CA PHE A 110 14.34 -10.67 -3.09
C PHE A 110 13.95 -11.39 -1.81
N PHE A 111 13.01 -10.82 -1.05
CA PHE A 111 12.62 -11.30 0.26
C PHE A 111 11.10 -11.42 0.38
N TYR A 112 10.67 -12.19 1.37
CA TYR A 112 9.28 -12.26 1.79
C TYR A 112 9.16 -11.88 3.27
N GLY A 113 8.10 -11.15 3.62
CA GLY A 113 7.81 -10.81 5.02
C GLY A 113 7.65 -12.03 5.91
N SER A 114 7.10 -13.12 5.35
CA SER A 114 6.90 -14.40 6.06
C SER A 114 8.21 -15.13 6.41
N ASP A 115 9.33 -14.82 5.77
CA ASP A 115 10.63 -15.40 6.12
C ASP A 115 11.11 -14.96 7.52
N TYR A 116 10.58 -13.84 8.01
CA TYR A 116 10.94 -13.26 9.31
C TYR A 116 9.99 -13.63 10.45
N PHE A 117 8.98 -14.48 10.25
CA PHE A 117 7.98 -14.78 11.28
C PHE A 117 8.58 -15.34 12.56
N GLU A 118 9.55 -16.25 12.48
CA GLU A 118 10.20 -16.80 13.68
C GLU A 118 10.95 -15.70 14.44
N LYS A 119 11.73 -14.88 13.73
CA LYS A 119 12.49 -13.78 14.36
C LYS A 119 11.59 -12.72 14.96
N THR A 120 10.50 -12.39 14.27
CA THR A 120 9.49 -11.44 14.77
C THR A 120 8.81 -11.98 16.03
N TYR A 121 8.54 -13.29 16.10
CA TYR A 121 8.02 -13.94 17.30
C TYR A 121 9.01 -13.87 18.47
N GLU A 122 10.29 -14.16 18.24
CA GLU A 122 11.35 -14.06 19.27
C GLU A 122 11.44 -12.64 19.84
N LEU A 123 11.37 -11.63 18.99
CA LEU A 123 11.40 -10.21 19.40
C LEU A 123 10.15 -9.82 20.19
N ALA A 124 8.98 -10.38 19.84
CA ALA A 124 7.75 -10.18 20.62
C ALA A 124 7.87 -10.80 22.02
N VAL A 125 8.43 -12.01 22.14
CA VAL A 125 8.76 -12.63 23.43
C VAL A 125 9.73 -11.75 24.23
N GLY A 126 10.72 -11.14 23.55
CA GLY A 126 11.63 -10.17 24.15
C GLY A 126 10.91 -8.95 24.75
N LEU A 127 9.92 -8.41 24.05
CA LEU A 127 9.10 -7.29 24.57
C LEU A 127 8.28 -7.70 25.81
N ILE A 128 7.71 -8.91 25.82
CA ILE A 128 6.98 -9.42 27.00
C ILE A 128 7.93 -9.52 28.20
N LYS A 129 9.14 -10.10 28.01
CA LYS A 129 10.14 -10.20 29.06
C LYS A 129 10.61 -8.86 29.62
N LYS A 130 10.63 -7.82 28.77
CA LYS A 130 10.92 -6.42 29.16
C LYS A 130 9.74 -5.72 29.85
N GLY A 131 8.56 -6.38 29.95
CA GLY A 131 7.33 -5.78 30.48
C GLY A 131 6.72 -4.72 29.54
N LEU A 132 7.10 -4.72 28.26
CA LEU A 132 6.68 -3.79 27.23
C LEU A 132 5.56 -4.35 26.31
N ALA A 133 5.12 -5.57 26.57
CA ALA A 133 3.96 -6.18 25.91
C ALA A 133 3.21 -7.09 26.87
N TYR A 134 1.93 -7.30 26.62
CA TYR A 134 1.04 -8.15 27.42
C TYR A 134 -0.01 -8.83 26.56
N VAL A 135 -0.49 -10.01 27.00
CA VAL A 135 -1.59 -10.69 26.34
C VAL A 135 -2.93 -10.15 26.88
N CYS A 136 -3.78 -9.72 25.95
CA CYS A 136 -5.07 -9.08 26.20
C CYS A 136 -6.21 -9.98 25.74
N GLU A 137 -7.31 -10.04 26.52
CA GLU A 137 -8.50 -10.84 26.23
C GLU A 137 -9.66 -10.02 25.67
N LEU A 138 -9.50 -8.73 25.45
CA LEU A 138 -10.55 -7.89 24.87
C LEU A 138 -10.86 -8.34 23.45
N THR A 139 -12.14 -8.63 23.19
CA THR A 139 -12.63 -8.84 21.84
C THR A 139 -12.55 -7.52 21.04
N PRO A 140 -12.60 -7.55 19.70
CA PRO A 140 -12.61 -6.34 18.88
C PRO A 140 -13.74 -5.37 19.26
N GLU A 141 -14.92 -5.88 19.70
CA GLU A 141 -16.06 -5.09 20.16
C GLU A 141 -15.74 -4.41 21.49
N GLN A 142 -15.32 -5.20 22.49
CA GLN A 142 -14.91 -4.68 23.79
C GLN A 142 -13.77 -3.70 23.66
N PHE A 143 -12.80 -3.97 22.77
CA PHE A 143 -11.70 -3.06 22.52
C PHE A 143 -12.17 -1.68 22.00
N ARG A 144 -13.20 -1.64 21.15
CA ARG A 144 -13.79 -0.37 20.71
C ARG A 144 -14.39 0.43 21.85
N GLU A 145 -15.03 -0.24 22.80
CA GLU A 145 -15.56 0.38 24.02
C GLU A 145 -14.44 0.86 24.96
N TYR A 146 -13.40 0.02 25.14
CA TYR A 146 -12.22 0.33 25.98
C TYR A 146 -11.20 1.26 25.30
N ARG A 147 -11.34 1.54 24.03
CA ARG A 147 -10.40 2.42 23.29
C ARG A 147 -10.42 3.86 23.82
N GLY A 148 -11.54 4.27 24.43
CA GLY A 148 -11.77 5.64 24.85
C GLY A 148 -11.91 6.60 23.65
N ASP A 149 -11.95 7.86 23.97
CA ASP A 149 -11.87 8.96 22.99
C ASP A 149 -10.55 9.73 23.13
N VAL A 150 -10.40 10.84 22.43
CA VAL A 150 -9.17 11.65 22.47
C VAL A 150 -8.87 12.18 23.88
N THR A 151 -9.91 12.41 24.67
CA THR A 151 -9.84 13.01 26.01
C THR A 151 -9.88 11.98 27.15
N THR A 152 -10.42 10.79 26.89
CA THR A 152 -10.63 9.76 27.91
C THR A 152 -9.84 8.50 27.55
N PRO A 153 -8.62 8.33 28.11
CA PRO A 153 -7.84 7.12 27.88
C PRO A 153 -8.53 5.91 28.51
N ALA A 154 -8.56 4.80 27.78
CA ALA A 154 -9.07 3.54 28.28
C ALA A 154 -7.95 2.54 28.55
N ARG A 155 -8.02 1.87 29.71
CA ARG A 155 -7.03 0.89 30.14
C ARG A 155 -7.61 -0.50 30.11
N SER A 156 -6.95 -1.43 29.38
CA SER A 156 -7.32 -2.84 29.44
C SER A 156 -7.16 -3.40 30.85
N PRO A 157 -8.11 -4.21 31.36
CA PRO A 157 -7.98 -4.91 32.64
C PRO A 157 -6.74 -5.81 32.72
N TRP A 158 -6.25 -6.31 31.58
CA TRP A 158 -5.10 -7.22 31.48
C TRP A 158 -3.76 -6.52 31.25
N ARG A 159 -3.73 -5.19 31.25
CA ARG A 159 -2.50 -4.44 30.99
C ARG A 159 -1.37 -4.74 31.96
N ASP A 160 -1.71 -5.09 33.19
CA ASP A 160 -0.77 -5.41 34.26
C ASP A 160 -0.68 -6.92 34.54
N ARG A 161 -1.07 -7.75 33.56
CA ARG A 161 -0.89 -9.21 33.64
C ARG A 161 0.58 -9.54 33.91
N PRO A 162 0.87 -10.50 34.81
CA PRO A 162 2.23 -10.95 35.09
C PRO A 162 2.97 -11.36 33.80
N ILE A 163 4.27 -11.10 33.77
CA ILE A 163 5.11 -11.42 32.60
C ILE A 163 5.04 -12.92 32.28
N GLU A 164 5.15 -13.77 33.29
CA GLU A 164 5.12 -15.23 33.17
C GLU A 164 3.81 -15.72 32.58
N GLU A 165 2.69 -15.15 32.99
CA GLU A 165 1.36 -15.50 32.46
C GLU A 165 1.22 -15.04 31.01
N SER A 166 1.72 -13.85 30.67
CA SER A 166 1.73 -13.35 29.28
C SER A 166 2.62 -14.19 28.37
N LEU A 167 3.74 -14.71 28.87
CA LEU A 167 4.64 -15.61 28.13
C LEU A 167 3.95 -16.96 27.86
N ASP A 168 3.35 -17.59 28.91
CA ASP A 168 2.61 -18.85 28.78
C ASP A 168 1.47 -18.70 27.75
N LEU A 169 0.64 -17.67 27.90
CA LEU A 169 -0.48 -17.43 26.98
C LEU A 169 -0.01 -17.18 25.54
N PHE A 170 1.08 -16.43 25.34
CA PHE A 170 1.58 -16.14 24.00
C PHE A 170 2.15 -17.38 23.31
N GLU A 171 2.83 -18.25 24.05
CA GLU A 171 3.28 -19.55 23.56
C GLU A 171 2.10 -20.45 23.18
N ARG A 172 1.08 -20.53 24.03
CA ARG A 172 -0.15 -21.30 23.76
C ARG A 172 -0.96 -20.71 22.60
N MET A 173 -0.94 -19.38 22.39
CA MET A 173 -1.47 -18.77 21.17
C MET A 173 -0.74 -19.28 19.92
N LYS A 174 0.59 -19.38 19.94
CA LYS A 174 1.41 -19.93 18.85
C LYS A 174 1.09 -21.40 18.59
N ASN A 175 0.83 -22.17 19.65
CA ASN A 175 0.50 -23.59 19.59
C ASN A 175 -0.94 -23.88 19.14
N GLY A 176 -1.76 -22.85 18.90
CA GLY A 176 -3.12 -23.02 18.37
C GLY A 176 -4.15 -23.47 19.41
N GLU A 177 -3.91 -23.25 20.70
CA GLU A 177 -4.82 -23.69 21.76
C GLU A 177 -6.09 -22.82 21.90
N PHE A 178 -6.14 -21.65 21.25
CA PHE A 178 -7.23 -20.70 21.43
C PHE A 178 -7.90 -20.33 20.10
N PRO A 179 -9.21 -20.09 20.08
CA PRO A 179 -9.92 -19.66 18.89
C PRO A 179 -9.54 -18.24 18.46
N GLU A 180 -9.81 -17.89 17.20
CA GLU A 180 -9.66 -16.52 16.70
C GLU A 180 -10.41 -15.51 17.57
N GLY A 181 -9.79 -14.36 17.79
CA GLY A 181 -10.38 -13.27 18.56
C GLY A 181 -10.33 -13.45 20.08
N ARG A 182 -9.89 -14.61 20.61
CA ARG A 182 -9.81 -14.84 22.05
C ARG A 182 -8.70 -14.02 22.72
N TYR A 183 -7.52 -13.98 22.11
CA TYR A 183 -6.35 -13.28 22.62
C TYR A 183 -5.67 -12.46 21.54
N THR A 184 -5.04 -11.35 21.98
CA THR A 184 -4.11 -10.56 21.18
C THR A 184 -2.90 -10.21 22.02
N LEU A 185 -1.72 -10.12 21.41
CA LEU A 185 -0.56 -9.48 22.04
C LEU A 185 -0.64 -7.98 21.79
N ARG A 186 -0.47 -7.18 22.82
CA ARG A 186 -0.49 -5.72 22.74
C ARG A 186 0.79 -5.13 23.31
N ALA A 187 1.27 -4.04 22.68
CA ALA A 187 2.32 -3.24 23.26
C ALA A 187 1.80 -2.51 24.52
N LYS A 188 2.70 -2.23 25.45
CA LYS A 188 2.45 -1.40 26.64
C LYS A 188 3.17 -0.09 26.49
N ILE A 189 2.47 0.93 25.98
CA ILE A 189 3.05 2.22 25.62
C ILE A 189 2.38 3.33 26.46
N ASP A 190 1.73 4.28 25.81
CA ASP A 190 1.14 5.47 26.44
C ASP A 190 -0.35 5.55 26.12
N LEU A 191 -1.19 5.35 27.12
CA LEU A 191 -2.65 5.41 26.99
C LEU A 191 -3.17 6.85 26.82
N GLU A 192 -2.39 7.86 27.21
CA GLU A 192 -2.76 9.28 27.16
C GLU A 192 -2.32 9.93 25.84
N SER A 193 -1.58 9.21 25.00
CA SER A 193 -1.12 9.74 23.72
C SER A 193 -2.27 10.29 22.87
N GLY A 194 -2.11 11.46 22.28
CA GLY A 194 -3.02 11.99 21.26
C GLY A 194 -3.07 11.15 19.98
N ASN A 195 -2.04 10.31 19.78
CA ASN A 195 -1.96 9.37 18.64
C ASN A 195 -2.49 7.99 19.08
N PHE A 196 -3.63 7.59 18.51
CA PHE A 196 -4.25 6.30 18.82
C PHE A 196 -3.37 5.09 18.51
N ASN A 197 -2.42 5.20 17.56
CA ASN A 197 -1.48 4.12 17.25
C ASN A 197 -0.48 3.87 18.38
N MET A 198 -0.35 4.81 19.35
CA MET A 198 0.50 4.67 20.54
C MET A 198 -0.25 4.19 21.77
N ARG A 199 -1.58 4.03 21.71
CA ARG A 199 -2.40 3.59 22.85
C ARG A 199 -2.49 2.06 22.90
N ASP A 200 -1.45 1.42 23.38
CA ASP A 200 -1.34 -0.04 23.50
C ASP A 200 -1.81 -0.79 22.23
N PRO A 201 -1.17 -0.57 21.08
CA PRO A 201 -1.57 -1.19 19.82
C PRO A 201 -1.42 -2.70 19.85
N VAL A 202 -2.22 -3.39 19.02
CA VAL A 202 -2.11 -4.83 18.82
C VAL A 202 -0.85 -5.14 18.02
N LEU A 203 -0.01 -6.07 18.50
CA LEU A 203 1.20 -6.56 17.84
C LEU A 203 0.97 -7.89 17.14
N TYR A 204 0.19 -8.81 17.75
CA TYR A 204 -0.17 -10.13 17.19
C TYR A 204 -1.65 -10.43 17.38
N ARG A 205 -2.20 -11.19 16.41
CA ARG A 205 -3.55 -11.75 16.44
C ARG A 205 -3.55 -13.22 16.05
N ILE A 206 -4.55 -13.97 16.53
CA ILE A 206 -4.81 -15.37 16.16
C ILE A 206 -5.63 -15.38 14.86
N ARG A 207 -5.17 -16.15 13.87
CA ARG A 207 -5.88 -16.39 12.60
C ARG A 207 -5.61 -17.82 12.13
N TYR A 208 -6.67 -18.58 11.84
CA TYR A 208 -6.55 -19.92 11.26
C TYR A 208 -6.79 -19.85 9.76
N ILE A 209 -5.72 -19.52 9.05
CA ILE A 209 -5.74 -19.41 7.59
C ILE A 209 -4.42 -19.98 7.07
N GLU A 210 -4.48 -20.74 5.97
CA GLU A 210 -3.31 -21.26 5.31
C GLU A 210 -2.54 -20.11 4.64
N HIS A 211 -1.25 -20.05 4.89
CA HIS A 211 -0.36 -19.08 4.29
C HIS A 211 0.29 -19.67 3.03
N HIS A 212 0.32 -18.95 1.91
CA HIS A 212 0.78 -19.44 0.61
C HIS A 212 2.20 -20.03 0.62
N ARG A 213 3.09 -19.59 1.54
CA ARG A 213 4.46 -20.10 1.69
C ARG A 213 4.69 -20.91 2.95
N GLN A 214 4.08 -20.52 4.06
CA GLN A 214 4.28 -21.12 5.38
C GLN A 214 3.27 -22.24 5.68
N GLY A 215 2.27 -22.43 4.81
CA GLY A 215 1.19 -23.39 5.04
C GLY A 215 0.46 -23.13 6.36
N THR A 216 0.28 -24.16 7.15
CA THR A 216 -0.40 -24.12 8.45
C THR A 216 0.57 -24.03 9.65
N LYS A 217 1.85 -23.73 9.42
CA LYS A 217 2.86 -23.64 10.49
C LYS A 217 2.52 -22.57 11.53
N TRP A 218 1.87 -21.49 11.12
CA TRP A 218 1.53 -20.36 11.96
C TRP A 218 0.02 -20.19 12.08
N CYS A 219 -0.44 -19.93 13.30
CA CYS A 219 -1.81 -19.52 13.58
C CYS A 219 -1.88 -18.17 14.32
N ILE A 220 -0.73 -17.54 14.56
CA ILE A 220 -0.63 -16.16 15.02
C ILE A 220 0.16 -15.35 14.00
N PHE A 221 -0.31 -14.14 13.70
CA PHE A 221 0.29 -13.28 12.69
C PHE A 221 0.58 -11.90 13.27
N PRO A 222 1.78 -11.35 13.00
CA PRO A 222 2.10 -9.99 13.44
C PRO A 222 1.24 -8.97 12.69
N MET A 223 0.96 -7.86 13.34
CA MET A 223 0.39 -6.70 12.68
C MET A 223 1.46 -5.96 11.87
N TYR A 224 1.05 -5.28 10.81
CA TYR A 224 1.92 -4.49 9.94
C TYR A 224 2.90 -3.59 10.73
N ASP A 225 2.38 -2.81 11.67
CA ASP A 225 3.18 -1.85 12.45
C ASP A 225 4.25 -2.50 13.34
N PHE A 226 4.16 -3.79 13.58
CA PHE A 226 5.16 -4.54 14.32
C PHE A 226 6.13 -5.29 13.40
N ALA A 227 5.61 -5.94 12.35
CA ALA A 227 6.43 -6.72 11.42
C ALA A 227 7.35 -5.85 10.57
N HIS A 228 6.82 -4.77 10.01
CA HIS A 228 7.50 -3.94 9.01
C HIS A 228 8.79 -3.27 9.52
N PRO A 229 8.81 -2.58 10.69
CA PRO A 229 10.05 -2.04 11.24
C PRO A 229 11.10 -3.11 11.52
N ILE A 230 10.69 -4.29 12.00
CA ILE A 230 11.60 -5.41 12.29
C ILE A 230 12.22 -5.94 10.99
N GLN A 231 11.43 -6.14 9.95
CA GLN A 231 11.90 -6.58 8.63
C GLN A 231 12.89 -5.56 8.04
N ASP A 232 12.56 -4.27 8.09
CA ASP A 232 13.46 -3.20 7.64
C ASP A 232 14.81 -3.26 8.38
N ALA A 233 14.77 -3.45 9.69
CA ALA A 233 15.99 -3.52 10.50
C ALA A 233 16.80 -4.79 10.24
N LEU A 234 16.16 -5.93 10.01
CA LEU A 234 16.83 -7.21 9.71
C LEU A 234 17.50 -7.19 8.33
N GLU A 235 16.90 -6.50 7.36
CA GLU A 235 17.45 -6.32 6.03
C GLU A 235 18.51 -5.20 5.96
N GLY A 236 18.76 -4.46 7.03
CA GLY A 236 19.72 -3.37 7.05
C GLY A 236 19.28 -2.13 6.26
N ILE A 237 17.98 -1.94 6.11
CA ILE A 237 17.43 -0.74 5.46
C ILE A 237 17.87 0.51 6.21
N THR A 238 18.34 1.51 5.49
CA THR A 238 18.66 2.83 6.06
C THR A 238 17.45 3.75 6.01
N HIS A 239 16.80 3.86 4.85
CA HIS A 239 15.69 4.76 4.62
C HIS A 239 14.44 3.96 4.22
N SER A 240 13.49 3.90 5.13
CA SER A 240 12.18 3.27 4.98
C SER A 240 11.21 4.27 4.37
N LEU A 241 11.09 4.31 3.04
CA LEU A 241 10.23 5.26 2.34
C LEU A 241 8.81 4.70 2.22
N CYS A 242 7.80 5.48 2.58
CA CYS A 242 6.41 5.03 2.56
C CYS A 242 5.42 6.16 2.25
N SER A 243 4.15 5.82 2.08
CA SER A 243 3.12 6.82 1.80
C SER A 243 2.72 7.61 3.06
N LEU A 244 2.25 8.86 2.86
CA LEU A 244 1.89 9.81 3.93
C LEU A 244 0.82 9.27 4.90
N GLU A 245 0.04 8.27 4.52
CA GLU A 245 -0.93 7.64 5.42
C GLU A 245 -0.28 6.94 6.63
N TYR A 246 1.01 6.64 6.57
CA TYR A 246 1.79 6.06 7.65
C TYR A 246 2.47 7.10 8.57
N GLU A 247 2.27 8.41 8.34
CA GLU A 247 2.87 9.44 9.19
C GLU A 247 2.45 9.29 10.66
N ALA A 248 1.18 9.01 10.93
CA ALA A 248 0.69 8.74 12.27
C ALA A 248 1.19 7.39 12.86
N HIS A 249 1.70 6.49 12.03
CA HIS A 249 2.28 5.20 12.44
C HIS A 249 3.76 5.29 12.77
N ARG A 250 4.49 6.31 12.26
CA ARG A 250 5.93 6.46 12.49
C ARG A 250 6.35 6.45 13.96
N PRO A 251 5.64 7.08 14.93
CA PRO A 251 6.00 6.95 16.34
C PRO A 251 6.00 5.51 16.85
N LEU A 252 5.10 4.66 16.36
CA LEU A 252 5.07 3.24 16.69
C LEU A 252 6.22 2.48 16.00
N TYR A 253 6.52 2.79 14.75
CA TYR A 253 7.69 2.28 14.04
C TYR A 253 8.99 2.54 14.83
N ASP A 254 9.20 3.80 15.25
CA ASP A 254 10.37 4.19 16.02
C ASP A 254 10.39 3.49 17.39
N TRP A 255 9.23 3.35 18.05
CA TRP A 255 9.13 2.65 19.32
C TRP A 255 9.52 1.17 19.19
N VAL A 256 9.08 0.47 18.14
CA VAL A 256 9.46 -0.92 17.89
C VAL A 256 10.98 -1.03 17.70
N ILE A 257 11.57 -0.19 16.85
CA ILE A 257 13.03 -0.17 16.61
C ILE A 257 13.84 0.11 17.87
N GLN A 258 13.34 0.97 18.76
CA GLN A 258 14.03 1.32 20.01
C GLN A 258 13.94 0.23 21.07
N ASN A 259 12.86 -0.53 21.11
CA ASN A 259 12.58 -1.47 22.20
C ASN A 259 12.83 -2.94 21.83
N THR A 260 13.07 -3.25 20.55
CA THR A 260 13.45 -4.58 20.10
C THR A 260 14.96 -4.67 19.84
N ASP A 261 15.52 -5.88 19.99
CA ASP A 261 16.96 -6.12 19.82
C ASP A 261 17.27 -6.41 18.34
N VAL A 262 17.04 -5.40 17.49
CA VAL A 262 17.28 -5.47 16.04
C VAL A 262 18.67 -4.93 15.67
N PRO A 263 19.28 -5.42 14.57
CA PRO A 263 20.65 -5.11 14.21
C PRO A 263 20.87 -3.71 13.64
N SER A 264 19.83 -3.07 13.12
CA SER A 264 19.92 -1.72 12.53
C SER A 264 18.77 -0.83 13.00
N LYS A 265 18.89 0.48 12.75
CA LYS A 265 17.89 1.48 13.13
C LYS A 265 17.48 2.32 11.92
N PRO A 266 16.64 1.80 11.04
CA PRO A 266 16.17 2.52 9.86
C PRO A 266 15.44 3.81 10.22
N ARG A 267 15.35 4.74 9.24
CA ARG A 267 14.59 5.98 9.33
C ARG A 267 13.39 5.92 8.41
N GLN A 268 12.18 6.03 8.97
CA GLN A 268 10.97 6.14 8.16
C GLN A 268 10.78 7.57 7.66
N ILE A 269 10.45 7.71 6.36
CA ILE A 269 10.18 9.00 5.71
C ILE A 269 8.94 8.82 4.84
N GLU A 270 7.95 9.72 5.00
CA GLU A 270 6.68 9.63 4.28
C GLU A 270 6.62 10.64 3.13
N PHE A 271 5.96 10.22 2.03
CA PHE A 271 5.67 11.05 0.87
C PHE A 271 4.21 10.92 0.42
N ALA A 272 3.69 11.94 -0.24
CA ALA A 272 2.32 11.96 -0.74
C ALA A 272 2.13 10.96 -1.87
N ARG A 273 1.05 10.17 -1.80
CA ARG A 273 0.65 9.25 -2.87
C ARG A 273 0.35 9.99 -4.16
N LEU A 274 0.44 9.28 -5.27
CA LEU A 274 -0.06 9.77 -6.55
C LEU A 274 -1.60 9.72 -6.55
N GLY A 275 -2.23 10.87 -6.70
CA GLY A 275 -3.64 10.99 -7.02
C GLY A 275 -3.83 11.38 -8.48
N ILE A 276 -4.68 10.69 -9.23
CA ILE A 276 -5.05 11.06 -10.60
C ILE A 276 -6.58 11.13 -10.66
N ASN A 277 -7.12 12.24 -11.16
CA ASN A 277 -8.55 12.37 -11.35
C ASN A 277 -9.06 11.39 -12.44
N TYR A 278 -10.33 11.05 -12.42
CA TYR A 278 -10.96 10.10 -13.35
C TYR A 278 -10.29 8.72 -13.46
N THR A 279 -9.45 8.35 -12.47
CA THR A 279 -8.71 7.09 -12.47
C THR A 279 -8.97 6.30 -11.20
N VAL A 280 -9.40 5.05 -11.34
CA VAL A 280 -9.59 4.13 -10.21
C VAL A 280 -8.26 3.48 -9.86
N MET A 281 -7.70 3.78 -8.68
CA MET A 281 -6.44 3.21 -8.19
C MET A 281 -6.63 2.29 -6.97
N SER A 282 -7.86 1.92 -6.64
CA SER A 282 -8.15 0.98 -5.56
C SER A 282 -8.02 -0.46 -6.07
N LYS A 283 -7.05 -1.23 -5.58
CA LYS A 283 -6.88 -2.66 -5.92
C LYS A 283 -8.19 -3.45 -5.82
N ARG A 284 -8.97 -3.24 -4.74
CA ARG A 284 -10.27 -3.92 -4.55
C ARG A 284 -11.26 -3.60 -5.68
N LYS A 285 -11.31 -2.33 -6.14
CA LYS A 285 -12.20 -1.95 -7.24
C LYS A 285 -11.70 -2.47 -8.58
N LEU A 286 -10.39 -2.45 -8.82
CA LEU A 286 -9.79 -2.99 -10.02
C LEU A 286 -10.00 -4.50 -10.12
N ARG A 287 -9.80 -5.24 -9.03
CA ARG A 287 -10.10 -6.68 -8.95
C ARG A 287 -11.55 -6.98 -9.30
N LYS A 288 -12.49 -6.21 -8.74
CA LYS A 288 -13.92 -6.35 -9.05
C LYS A 288 -14.22 -6.17 -10.54
N LEU A 289 -13.54 -5.25 -11.24
CA LEU A 289 -13.71 -5.07 -12.69
C LEU A 289 -13.27 -6.31 -13.48
N VAL A 290 -12.23 -7.02 -13.01
CA VAL A 290 -11.76 -8.26 -13.63
C VAL A 290 -12.68 -9.44 -13.28
N GLU A 291 -13.02 -9.61 -12.00
CA GLU A 291 -13.86 -10.73 -11.52
C GLU A 291 -15.29 -10.69 -12.07
N GLU A 292 -15.82 -9.50 -12.36
CA GLU A 292 -17.18 -9.31 -12.93
C GLU A 292 -17.16 -9.13 -14.47
N ASP A 293 -16.04 -9.45 -15.14
CA ASP A 293 -15.89 -9.40 -16.61
C ASP A 293 -16.18 -8.03 -17.27
N TYR A 294 -16.06 -6.91 -16.50
CA TYR A 294 -16.15 -5.56 -17.10
C TYR A 294 -14.96 -5.22 -17.98
N VAL A 295 -13.82 -5.86 -17.75
CA VAL A 295 -12.58 -5.76 -18.52
C VAL A 295 -12.07 -7.15 -18.87
N SER A 296 -11.24 -7.27 -19.91
CA SER A 296 -10.72 -8.54 -20.41
C SER A 296 -9.67 -9.21 -19.53
N GLY A 297 -9.20 -8.50 -18.50
CA GLY A 297 -8.17 -8.94 -17.56
C GLY A 297 -7.41 -7.77 -16.98
N TRP A 298 -6.36 -8.07 -16.22
CA TRP A 298 -5.53 -7.07 -15.59
C TRP A 298 -4.72 -6.23 -16.59
N ASP A 299 -4.45 -6.76 -17.78
CA ASP A 299 -3.75 -6.10 -18.87
C ASP A 299 -4.68 -5.34 -19.84
N ASP A 300 -5.97 -5.24 -19.54
CA ASP A 300 -6.91 -4.48 -20.38
C ASP A 300 -6.41 -3.04 -20.54
N PRO A 301 -6.34 -2.50 -21.76
CA PRO A 301 -5.86 -1.14 -22.01
C PRO A 301 -6.64 -0.03 -21.28
N ARG A 302 -7.84 -0.31 -20.78
CA ARG A 302 -8.65 0.61 -19.97
C ARG A 302 -8.21 0.66 -18.51
N MET A 303 -7.43 -0.34 -18.07
CA MET A 303 -6.92 -0.44 -16.69
C MET A 303 -5.71 0.48 -16.47
N PRO A 304 -5.57 1.07 -15.28
CA PRO A 304 -4.39 1.86 -14.91
C PRO A 304 -3.23 1.00 -14.41
N THR A 305 -3.29 -0.31 -14.61
CA THR A 305 -2.24 -1.27 -14.29
C THR A 305 -1.02 -1.05 -15.19
N LEU A 306 0.18 -1.42 -14.72
CA LEU A 306 1.39 -1.29 -15.54
C LEU A 306 1.31 -2.16 -16.79
N CYS A 307 0.85 -3.40 -16.69
CA CYS A 307 0.63 -4.26 -17.84
C CYS A 307 -0.43 -3.69 -18.81
N GLY A 308 -1.51 -3.06 -18.31
CA GLY A 308 -2.51 -2.37 -19.14
C GLY A 308 -1.94 -1.13 -19.84
N LEU A 309 -1.11 -0.35 -19.14
CA LEU A 309 -0.43 0.80 -19.72
C LEU A 309 0.60 0.38 -20.79
N ARG A 310 1.37 -0.67 -20.52
CA ARG A 310 2.29 -1.29 -21.49
C ARG A 310 1.53 -1.71 -22.76
N ARG A 311 0.40 -2.35 -22.62
CA ARG A 311 -0.46 -2.77 -23.76
C ARG A 311 -1.05 -1.57 -24.51
N ARG A 312 -1.28 -0.43 -23.85
CA ARG A 312 -1.67 0.85 -24.49
C ARG A 312 -0.52 1.53 -25.25
N GLY A 313 0.72 1.03 -25.15
CA GLY A 313 1.88 1.59 -25.82
C GLY A 313 2.70 2.60 -24.99
N TYR A 314 2.43 2.72 -23.67
CA TYR A 314 3.31 3.50 -22.79
C TYR A 314 4.66 2.80 -22.63
N THR A 315 5.72 3.58 -22.61
CA THR A 315 7.08 3.08 -22.41
C THR A 315 7.55 3.32 -20.98
N PRO A 316 8.53 2.55 -20.47
CA PRO A 316 9.13 2.80 -19.15
C PRO A 316 9.60 4.24 -19.00
N VAL A 317 10.25 4.79 -20.02
CA VAL A 317 10.76 6.17 -20.05
C VAL A 317 9.62 7.18 -19.90
N SER A 318 8.49 6.98 -20.60
CA SER A 318 7.35 7.89 -20.50
C SER A 318 6.75 7.91 -19.08
N ILE A 319 6.66 6.74 -18.43
CA ILE A 319 6.14 6.62 -17.07
C ILE A 319 7.12 7.23 -16.04
N ARG A 320 8.43 6.98 -16.17
CA ARG A 320 9.45 7.61 -15.33
C ARG A 320 9.40 9.14 -15.44
N ASN A 321 9.40 9.67 -16.66
CA ASN A 321 9.31 11.11 -16.92
C ASN A 321 8.02 11.73 -16.34
N PHE A 322 6.90 11.01 -16.38
CA PHE A 322 5.65 11.46 -15.75
C PHE A 322 5.82 11.62 -14.24
N CYS A 323 6.35 10.63 -13.57
CA CYS A 323 6.56 10.68 -12.13
C CYS A 323 7.58 11.74 -11.70
N ASP A 324 8.66 11.91 -12.47
CA ASP A 324 9.66 12.96 -12.25
C ASP A 324 9.06 14.36 -12.38
N ARG A 325 8.19 14.58 -13.38
CA ARG A 325 7.51 15.87 -13.58
C ARG A 325 6.50 16.18 -12.49
N ILE A 326 5.86 15.18 -11.92
CA ILE A 326 4.98 15.35 -10.75
C ILE A 326 5.78 15.69 -9.49
N GLY A 327 6.99 15.12 -9.39
CA GLY A 327 7.88 15.30 -8.26
C GLY A 327 7.41 14.61 -6.97
N VAL A 328 8.15 14.90 -5.88
CA VAL A 328 7.92 14.31 -4.55
C VAL A 328 7.52 15.43 -3.59
N ALA A 329 6.36 15.28 -2.97
CA ALA A 329 5.81 16.26 -2.04
C ALA A 329 5.28 15.57 -0.76
N LYS A 330 5.16 16.33 0.33
CA LYS A 330 4.47 15.94 1.55
C LYS A 330 2.97 16.26 1.53
N ALA A 331 2.54 17.14 0.63
CA ALA A 331 1.12 17.48 0.49
C ALA A 331 0.46 16.61 -0.57
N THR A 332 -0.70 16.06 -0.24
CA THR A 332 -1.50 15.29 -1.20
C THR A 332 -1.99 16.21 -2.31
N SER A 333 -1.70 15.85 -3.55
CA SER A 333 -2.16 16.55 -4.75
C SER A 333 -2.82 15.58 -5.73
N THR A 334 -3.72 16.09 -6.55
CA THR A 334 -4.35 15.31 -7.62
C THR A 334 -3.85 15.85 -8.96
N VAL A 335 -3.32 14.97 -9.78
CA VAL A 335 -2.84 15.25 -11.14
C VAL A 335 -4.02 15.08 -12.10
N GLU A 336 -4.13 15.95 -13.07
CA GLU A 336 -5.13 15.81 -14.12
C GLU A 336 -4.79 14.65 -15.07
N TYR A 337 -5.77 13.81 -15.37
CA TYR A 337 -5.61 12.70 -16.31
C TYR A 337 -5.09 13.14 -17.68
N ALA A 338 -5.51 14.35 -18.14
CA ALA A 338 -5.01 14.92 -19.39
C ALA A 338 -3.50 15.07 -19.42
N PHE A 339 -2.87 15.40 -18.27
CA PHE A 339 -1.40 15.49 -18.17
C PHE A 339 -0.73 14.13 -18.40
N PHE A 340 -1.33 13.06 -17.89
CA PHE A 340 -0.86 11.69 -18.16
C PHE A 340 -0.99 11.32 -19.64
N GLY A 341 -2.09 11.75 -20.30
CA GLY A 341 -2.35 11.50 -21.73
C GLY A 341 -1.40 12.24 -22.70
N THR A 342 -0.67 13.27 -22.23
CA THR A 342 0.30 14.01 -23.08
C THR A 342 1.68 13.32 -23.17
N LEU A 343 1.87 12.19 -22.48
CA LEU A 343 3.10 11.43 -22.55
C LEU A 343 3.24 10.77 -23.93
N PRO A 344 4.41 10.85 -24.59
CA PRO A 344 4.59 10.20 -25.88
C PRO A 344 4.44 8.67 -25.73
N ALA A 345 3.46 8.12 -26.41
CA ALA A 345 3.37 6.70 -26.64
C ALA A 345 4.45 6.34 -27.71
N GLY A 346 5.53 5.69 -27.27
CA GLY A 346 6.63 5.28 -28.15
C GLY A 346 7.83 6.23 -28.11
N GLY A 347 8.96 5.70 -27.64
CA GLY A 347 10.25 6.39 -27.62
C GLY A 347 10.79 6.66 -29.02
N SER A 348 10.65 7.88 -29.47
CA SER A 348 11.63 8.49 -30.35
C SER A 348 11.90 9.89 -29.84
N GLU A 349 13.00 10.04 -29.10
CA GLU A 349 13.71 11.29 -29.03
C GLU A 349 14.27 11.60 -30.42
N ARG A 350 13.39 12.00 -31.34
CA ARG A 350 13.78 12.89 -32.42
C ARG A 350 13.24 14.26 -32.03
N ALA A 351 14.18 15.14 -31.65
CA ALA A 351 13.93 16.56 -31.63
C ALA A 351 13.19 16.92 -32.92
N CYS A 352 11.92 17.27 -32.85
CA CYS A 352 11.24 17.91 -33.96
C CYS A 352 11.85 19.30 -34.10
N PRO A 353 12.51 19.63 -35.22
CA PRO A 353 12.84 21.01 -35.51
C PRO A 353 11.53 21.79 -35.60
N ALA A 354 11.49 22.96 -34.99
CA ALA A 354 10.39 23.90 -35.07
C ALA A 354 10.09 24.22 -36.52
N GLY A 355 9.08 23.56 -37.09
CA GLY A 355 8.56 23.82 -38.42
C GLY A 355 7.09 24.20 -38.30
N HIS A 356 6.75 25.40 -38.70
CA HIS A 356 5.41 25.89 -38.87
C HIS A 356 4.57 24.94 -39.74
N GLY A 357 3.48 24.43 -39.22
CA GLY A 357 2.52 23.63 -39.97
C GLY A 357 1.24 23.47 -39.18
N GLY A 358 0.16 24.14 -39.64
CA GLY A 358 -1.12 24.18 -39.00
C GLY A 358 -1.68 22.79 -38.71
N ALA A 359 -2.24 22.63 -37.52
CA ALA A 359 -2.99 21.47 -37.13
C ALA A 359 -4.27 21.35 -37.97
N PRO A 360 -4.58 20.16 -38.56
CA PRO A 360 -5.94 19.92 -39.02
C PRO A 360 -6.84 19.69 -37.82
N SER A 361 -7.83 20.55 -37.70
CA SER A 361 -8.95 20.40 -36.77
C SER A 361 -9.74 19.16 -37.17
N HIS A 362 -9.52 18.04 -36.50
CA HIS A 362 -10.49 16.96 -36.52
C HIS A 362 -11.65 17.34 -35.59
N GLN A 363 -12.70 17.88 -36.19
CA GLN A 363 -14.04 17.92 -35.59
C GLN A 363 -14.43 16.46 -35.31
N ALA A 364 -14.63 16.15 -34.02
CA ALA A 364 -15.30 14.92 -33.64
C ALA A 364 -16.77 15.04 -34.11
N ASP A 365 -17.13 14.29 -35.11
CA ASP A 365 -18.49 14.09 -35.52
C ASP A 365 -19.27 13.44 -34.38
N HIS A 366 -20.12 14.23 -33.76
CA HIS A 366 -21.16 13.73 -32.89
C HIS A 366 -22.15 12.92 -33.74
N HIS A 367 -22.03 11.63 -33.76
CA HIS A 367 -23.09 10.74 -34.23
C HIS A 367 -24.33 10.97 -33.37
N LYS A 368 -25.28 11.76 -33.93
CA LYS A 368 -26.65 11.89 -33.45
C LYS A 368 -27.31 10.52 -33.55
N LEU A 369 -27.70 9.96 -32.41
CA LEU A 369 -28.66 8.88 -32.36
C LEU A 369 -29.98 9.32 -33.04
N PRO A 370 -30.61 8.50 -33.88
CA PRO A 370 -31.88 8.85 -34.51
C PRO A 370 -32.99 8.94 -33.46
N ARG A 371 -33.67 10.06 -33.44
CA ARG A 371 -34.92 10.25 -32.69
C ARG A 371 -35.98 9.32 -33.29
N GLY A 372 -36.44 8.35 -32.50
CA GLY A 372 -37.62 7.56 -32.81
C GLY A 372 -38.86 8.42 -32.78
N SER A 373 -39.64 8.31 -33.82
CA SER A 373 -40.93 8.97 -34.05
C SER A 373 -41.95 8.60 -33.00
N GLU A 374 -42.60 9.64 -32.44
CA GLU A 374 -43.89 9.51 -31.74
C GLU A 374 -44.93 8.75 -32.57
N ARG A 375 -45.59 7.80 -31.95
CA ARG A 375 -46.95 7.37 -32.29
C ARG A 375 -47.72 7.21 -30.96
N ASP A 376 -48.78 7.94 -30.90
CA ASP A 376 -49.73 8.06 -29.83
C ASP A 376 -50.75 6.90 -29.83
N PRO A 377 -51.65 6.81 -28.84
CA PRO A 377 -51.97 5.58 -28.13
C PRO A 377 -53.28 4.99 -28.59
N GLY A 378 -53.44 3.72 -28.38
CA GLY A 378 -54.69 3.02 -28.61
C GLY A 378 -54.78 1.72 -27.88
N GLY A 379 -55.56 1.72 -26.85
CA GLY A 379 -56.55 0.68 -26.54
C GLY A 379 -56.07 -0.68 -26.04
N GLY A 380 -56.47 -1.00 -24.84
CA GLY A 380 -57.12 -2.27 -24.61
C GLY A 380 -56.36 -3.34 -23.80
N GLU A 381 -56.95 -3.61 -22.66
CA GLU A 381 -57.08 -4.88 -22.01
C GLU A 381 -55.98 -5.36 -21.02
N GLN A 382 -56.36 -5.31 -19.77
CA GLN A 382 -55.87 -6.16 -18.70
C GLN A 382 -56.34 -7.60 -18.85
N PRO A 383 -55.61 -8.57 -18.39
CA PRO A 383 -56.18 -9.71 -17.66
C PRO A 383 -55.60 -9.85 -16.25
N GLN A 384 -56.54 -9.79 -15.35
CA GLN A 384 -56.83 -10.55 -14.13
C GLN A 384 -55.67 -11.29 -13.39
N ARG A 385 -55.64 -10.91 -12.13
CA ARG A 385 -55.11 -11.64 -10.94
C ARG A 385 -55.44 -13.13 -10.97
N SER A 386 -54.44 -13.99 -10.66
CA SER A 386 -54.70 -15.23 -9.96
C SER A 386 -53.81 -15.29 -8.72
N ARG A 387 -54.53 -15.31 -7.59
CA ARG A 387 -54.01 -15.68 -6.25
C ARG A 387 -53.87 -17.20 -6.19
N ARG A 388 -52.80 -17.67 -5.61
CA ARG A 388 -52.58 -18.92 -4.82
C ARG A 388 -51.09 -19.01 -4.55
N GLY A 389 -50.55 -19.33 -3.38
CA GLY A 389 -51.09 -19.79 -2.13
C GLY A 389 -49.90 -19.91 -1.15
N THR A 390 -50.11 -19.43 0.03
CA THR A 390 -49.28 -19.62 1.23
C THR A 390 -48.99 -21.10 1.50
N ARG A 391 -47.73 -21.46 1.67
CA ARG A 391 -47.31 -22.66 2.39
C ARG A 391 -46.42 -22.25 3.55
N THR A 392 -47.01 -22.24 4.72
CA THR A 392 -46.40 -22.36 6.04
C THR A 392 -45.71 -23.72 6.16
N VAL A 393 -44.42 -23.71 6.54
CA VAL A 393 -43.73 -24.90 7.05
C VAL A 393 -43.27 -24.58 8.46
N SER A 394 -43.86 -25.36 9.36
CA SER A 394 -43.68 -25.38 10.79
C SER A 394 -42.29 -25.83 11.23
N SER A 395 -41.78 -25.17 12.26
CA SER A 395 -40.65 -25.58 13.10
C SER A 395 -40.97 -26.86 13.90
N PRO A 396 -39.99 -27.72 14.18
CA PRO A 396 -40.11 -28.65 15.32
C PRO A 396 -39.34 -28.11 16.54
N SER A 397 -40.02 -28.16 17.68
CA SER A 397 -39.54 -27.89 19.02
C SER A 397 -38.67 -29.06 19.59
N PRO A 398 -37.93 -28.82 20.69
CA PRO A 398 -36.83 -29.66 21.15
C PRO A 398 -37.29 -30.85 21.97
N VAL A 399 -36.55 -31.97 21.86
CA VAL A 399 -36.68 -33.13 22.75
C VAL A 399 -35.59 -33.04 23.84
N SER A 400 -36.05 -32.96 25.05
CA SER A 400 -35.33 -33.18 26.31
C SER A 400 -35.10 -34.68 26.56
N GLY A 401 -33.98 -35.03 27.17
CA GLY A 401 -33.76 -36.38 27.74
C GLY A 401 -32.30 -36.66 28.02
N VAL A 402 -31.83 -36.35 29.18
CA VAL A 402 -31.43 -37.18 30.31
C VAL A 402 -30.59 -38.44 29.97
N ARG A 403 -29.31 -38.37 30.18
CA ARG A 403 -28.48 -39.05 31.22
C ARG A 403 -27.04 -38.62 31.11
#